data_5eeed98fbb24b2d479eb209a759dba69
#
_entry.id   5eeed98fbb24b2d479eb209a759dba69
#
_cell.length_a   1.000
_cell.length_b   1.000
_cell.length_c   1.000
_cell.angle_alpha   90.00
_cell.angle_beta   90.00
_cell.angle_gamma   90.00
#
_symmetry.space_group_name_H-M   'P 1'
#
loop_
_entity.id
_entity.type
_entity.pdbx_description
1 polymer ?
#
loop_
_entity_poly.entity_id
_entity_poly.type
_entity_poly.pdbx_seq_one_letter_code
_entity_poly.pdbx_strand_id
1 'polypeptide(L)'
;MIISLQNEMQGILMRKRILALGLCIAMAFTATACGKDKGKSASSGNVGKVANTKADMTGTDYKSKVTLGEYKGLKVGESTVNIDEATKKKINCLLITSGYFTVDTTNVTKGEGTVDEFDIVNIDYTGKIDGAEFEGGSATDTLLGIGTGSFIDGFEDGLKGVKTGETVDLNLKFPDDYQNTDVAGKDVVFTVKVNYILGINDQFVADNTDEIYYFLHEYFLNGKSVKTADEYYDAITEGIKVSNIASKIVSEITDATTTEVDETELNEYLDEIKAPIKEAAESYGSDFATLISYYYGLSSEEEFDEYYTKIFKNYLVLINIAKEEGIKISEDEYNTVAQAMVDHSNGKYADIAAYQVDYDKQSTVDDLICGKVYYKLADYVEVVPDSEIETEATTEAESTTENETTSAE
;
A
#
# COMPACT_ATOMS: atom_id res chain seq x y z
N MET A 1 -20.22 3.15 10.21
CA MET A 1 -20.12 4.54 9.72
C MET A 1 -18.66 4.99 9.62
N ILE A 2 -17.85 4.94 10.69
CA ILE A 2 -16.42 5.30 10.65
C ILE A 2 -15.59 4.37 9.71
N ILE A 3 -15.88 3.08 9.71
CA ILE A 3 -15.22 2.07 8.86
C ILE A 3 -15.55 2.26 7.36
N SER A 4 -16.78 2.66 7.03
CA SER A 4 -17.18 3.02 5.66
C SER A 4 -16.42 4.25 5.17
N LEU A 5 -16.22 5.23 6.05
CA LEU A 5 -15.42 6.43 5.83
C LEU A 5 -13.94 6.11 5.57
N GLN A 6 -13.36 5.24 6.40
CA GLN A 6 -11.98 4.82 6.23
C GLN A 6 -11.76 4.14 4.87
N ASN A 7 -12.69 3.27 4.45
CA ASN A 7 -12.61 2.58 3.17
C ASN A 7 -12.85 3.53 1.97
N GLU A 8 -13.79 4.49 2.06
CA GLU A 8 -14.00 5.50 1.02
C GLU A 8 -12.84 6.50 0.97
N MET A 9 -12.41 7.02 2.11
CA MET A 9 -11.27 7.93 2.18
C MET A 9 -9.96 7.23 1.79
N GLN A 10 -9.74 5.99 2.19
CA GLN A 10 -8.60 5.20 1.71
C GLN A 10 -8.70 4.95 0.21
N GLY A 11 -9.88 4.69 -0.34
CA GLY A 11 -10.10 4.56 -1.78
C GLY A 11 -9.79 5.86 -2.54
N ILE A 12 -10.21 7.02 -2.02
CA ILE A 12 -9.93 8.35 -2.58
C ILE A 12 -8.44 8.69 -2.44
N LEU A 13 -7.85 8.37 -1.29
CA LEU A 13 -6.47 8.63 -0.93
C LEU A 13 -5.47 7.71 -1.63
N MET A 14 -5.77 6.42 -1.75
CA MET A 14 -4.93 5.46 -2.48
C MET A 14 -4.81 5.81 -3.97
N ARG A 15 -5.89 6.29 -4.58
CA ARG A 15 -5.96 6.57 -6.03
C ARG A 15 -5.18 7.78 -6.48
N LYS A 16 -4.83 8.71 -5.55
CA LYS A 16 -3.95 9.87 -5.79
C LYS A 16 -2.63 9.81 -4.99
N ARG A 17 -2.34 8.65 -4.37
CA ARG A 17 -1.16 8.41 -3.52
C ARG A 17 0.05 7.82 -4.22
N ILE A 18 -0.03 7.51 -5.48
CA ILE A 18 1.08 6.95 -6.25
C ILE A 18 2.34 7.82 -6.13
N LEU A 19 2.15 9.11 -5.83
CA LEU A 19 3.23 10.07 -5.60
C LEU A 19 3.78 10.16 -4.16
N ALA A 20 3.11 9.53 -3.20
CA ALA A 20 3.53 9.51 -1.78
C ALA A 20 4.11 8.16 -1.35
N LEU A 21 4.64 7.37 -2.27
CA LEU A 21 5.05 5.97 -2.07
C LEU A 21 6.11 5.75 -0.98
N GLY A 22 6.76 6.78 -0.47
CA GLY A 22 7.71 6.66 0.64
C GLY A 22 7.10 6.48 2.04
N LEU A 23 5.80 6.79 2.25
CA LEU A 23 5.19 6.76 3.59
C LEU A 23 4.07 5.72 3.76
N CYS A 24 3.59 5.07 2.70
CA CYS A 24 2.32 4.34 2.74
C CYS A 24 2.38 2.91 3.27
N ILE A 25 3.53 2.25 3.28
CA ILE A 25 3.64 0.89 3.85
C ILE A 25 3.46 0.90 5.38
N ALA A 26 3.81 2.00 6.04
CA ALA A 26 3.67 2.13 7.49
C ALA A 26 2.25 2.50 7.97
N MET A 27 1.40 3.11 7.11
CA MET A 27 0.07 3.60 7.50
C MET A 27 -1.12 2.78 6.96
N ALA A 28 -0.92 1.88 5.99
CA ALA A 28 -2.00 1.11 5.36
C ALA A 28 -2.60 0.00 6.25
N PHE A 29 -2.03 -0.24 7.43
CA PHE A 29 -2.30 -1.45 8.21
C PHE A 29 -3.04 -1.25 9.54
N THR A 30 -3.74 -0.15 9.73
CA THR A 30 -4.56 0.06 10.94
C THR A 30 -6.07 -0.04 10.72
N ALA A 31 -6.54 -0.57 9.60
CA ALA A 31 -7.98 -0.74 9.35
C ALA A 31 -8.38 -2.20 9.42
N THR A 32 -8.90 -2.60 10.56
CA THR A 32 -9.49 -3.91 10.83
C THR A 32 -10.75 -4.14 10.01
N ALA A 33 -10.81 -5.31 9.39
CA ALA A 33 -11.93 -5.80 8.60
C ALA A 33 -13.20 -5.99 9.43
N CYS A 34 -14.34 -5.65 8.86
CA CYS A 34 -15.58 -6.44 8.97
C CYS A 34 -16.63 -5.96 7.97
N GLY A 35 -17.16 -6.89 7.18
CA GLY A 35 -18.40 -6.66 6.44
C GLY A 35 -18.41 -7.34 5.07
N LYS A 36 -18.87 -8.58 5.07
CA LYS A 36 -19.16 -9.35 3.86
C LYS A 36 -20.37 -8.77 3.13
N ASP A 37 -20.22 -8.60 1.81
CA ASP A 37 -21.30 -8.99 0.91
C ASP A 37 -20.71 -9.54 -0.39
N LYS A 38 -21.10 -10.77 -0.73
CA LYS A 38 -20.62 -11.51 -1.90
C LYS A 38 -21.41 -11.07 -3.14
N GLY A 39 -20.79 -10.25 -4.00
CA GLY A 39 -21.22 -10.05 -5.36
C GLY A 39 -20.52 -11.03 -6.30
N LYS A 40 -21.30 -11.78 -7.07
CA LYS A 40 -20.84 -12.82 -8.00
C LYS A 40 -20.00 -12.21 -9.13
N SER A 41 -18.83 -12.80 -9.35
CA SER A 41 -17.99 -12.64 -10.53
C SER A 41 -18.80 -12.87 -11.80
N ALA A 42 -18.75 -11.90 -12.72
CA ALA A 42 -19.23 -12.03 -14.07
C ALA A 42 -18.07 -12.41 -15.00
N SER A 43 -18.30 -13.44 -15.74
CA SER A 43 -17.48 -14.11 -16.74
C SER A 43 -16.75 -13.17 -17.70
N SER A 44 -15.47 -13.46 -17.92
CA SER A 44 -14.57 -12.93 -18.93
C SER A 44 -15.21 -12.86 -20.33
N GLY A 45 -15.38 -11.65 -20.83
CA GLY A 45 -15.78 -11.37 -22.20
C GLY A 45 -14.55 -11.17 -23.09
N ASN A 46 -14.51 -11.90 -24.17
CA ASN A 46 -13.53 -11.90 -25.26
C ASN A 46 -13.30 -10.47 -25.79
N VAL A 47 -12.11 -9.91 -25.56
CA VAL A 47 -11.70 -8.63 -26.15
C VAL A 47 -11.37 -8.83 -27.64
N GLY A 48 -12.24 -8.34 -28.50
CA GLY A 48 -12.03 -8.32 -29.94
C GLY A 48 -10.79 -7.48 -30.30
N LYS A 49 -9.91 -8.05 -31.14
CA LYS A 49 -8.74 -7.37 -31.70
C LYS A 49 -9.16 -6.14 -32.50
N VAL A 50 -8.91 -4.96 -31.97
CA VAL A 50 -8.90 -3.71 -32.74
C VAL A 50 -7.47 -3.48 -33.24
N ALA A 51 -7.31 -3.32 -34.55
CA ALA A 51 -6.02 -2.99 -35.16
C ALA A 51 -5.66 -1.55 -34.82
N ASN A 52 -4.55 -1.35 -34.08
CA ASN A 52 -4.10 -0.04 -33.62
C ASN A 52 -2.73 0.32 -34.15
N THR A 53 -2.64 1.52 -34.69
CA THR A 53 -1.38 2.25 -34.82
C THR A 53 -1.03 2.78 -33.44
N LYS A 54 -0.18 2.04 -32.71
CA LYS A 54 0.19 2.37 -31.33
C LYS A 54 1.20 3.52 -31.31
N ALA A 55 0.76 4.69 -30.84
CA ALA A 55 1.68 5.72 -30.40
C ALA A 55 1.99 5.51 -28.91
N ASP A 56 3.28 5.43 -28.57
CA ASP A 56 3.72 5.45 -27.18
C ASP A 56 3.35 6.79 -26.55
N MET A 57 2.81 6.75 -25.32
CA MET A 57 2.41 7.93 -24.57
C MET A 57 3.57 8.39 -23.67
N THR A 58 3.77 9.70 -23.62
CA THR A 58 4.78 10.37 -22.80
C THR A 58 4.12 11.07 -21.63
N GLY A 59 4.90 11.43 -20.61
CA GLY A 59 4.44 12.26 -19.51
C GLY A 59 3.99 13.65 -19.96
N THR A 60 3.13 14.24 -19.15
CA THR A 60 2.54 15.56 -19.38
C THR A 60 3.60 16.64 -19.62
N ASP A 61 3.31 17.53 -20.53
CA ASP A 61 4.12 18.71 -20.84
C ASP A 61 3.72 19.86 -19.92
N TYR A 62 4.26 19.88 -18.70
CA TYR A 62 4.01 20.92 -17.73
C TYR A 62 4.64 22.25 -18.16
N LYS A 63 4.03 23.39 -17.78
CA LYS A 63 4.60 24.74 -17.94
C LYS A 63 5.68 25.03 -16.92
N SER A 64 5.59 24.35 -15.77
CA SER A 64 6.62 24.36 -14.74
C SER A 64 7.96 23.94 -15.33
N LYS A 65 9.01 24.72 -15.02
CA LYS A 65 10.34 24.43 -15.57
C LYS A 65 11.16 23.65 -14.57
N VAL A 66 11.79 22.60 -15.04
CA VAL A 66 12.64 21.72 -14.25
C VAL A 66 14.03 21.65 -14.88
N THR A 67 15.03 21.94 -14.06
CA THR A 67 16.44 21.69 -14.41
C THR A 67 16.92 20.60 -13.47
N LEU A 68 16.98 19.36 -13.99
CA LEU A 68 17.34 18.18 -13.18
C LEU A 68 18.73 18.34 -12.57
N GLY A 69 18.81 18.04 -11.28
CA GLY A 69 20.06 17.79 -10.58
C GLY A 69 20.62 16.40 -10.89
N GLU A 70 21.62 15.99 -10.15
CA GLU A 70 22.14 14.63 -10.25
C GLU A 70 21.16 13.63 -9.68
N TYR A 71 20.84 12.58 -10.47
CA TYR A 71 19.91 11.51 -10.05
C TYR A 71 20.47 10.11 -10.32
N LYS A 72 21.73 10.01 -10.76
CA LYS A 72 22.43 8.73 -10.98
C LYS A 72 23.60 8.62 -10.02
N GLY A 73 23.87 7.39 -9.56
CA GLY A 73 24.98 7.12 -8.66
C GLY A 73 24.75 7.61 -7.22
N LEU A 74 23.49 7.91 -6.85
CA LEU A 74 23.13 8.20 -5.47
C LEU A 74 23.34 6.96 -4.63
N LYS A 75 23.73 7.14 -3.36
CA LYS A 75 24.03 6.04 -2.46
C LYS A 75 22.84 5.70 -1.57
N VAL A 76 22.63 4.41 -1.36
CA VAL A 76 21.69 3.90 -0.36
C VAL A 76 22.38 2.84 0.51
N GLY A 77 22.03 2.79 1.79
CA GLY A 77 22.55 1.79 2.70
C GLY A 77 22.05 0.37 2.39
N GLU A 78 22.82 -0.64 2.76
CA GLU A 78 22.44 -2.06 2.59
C GLU A 78 21.09 -2.37 3.24
N SER A 79 20.75 -1.75 4.39
CA SER A 79 19.45 -1.92 5.07
C SER A 79 18.25 -1.46 4.23
N THR A 80 18.45 -0.54 3.29
CA THR A 80 17.40 -0.05 2.37
C THR A 80 16.95 -1.14 1.39
N VAL A 81 17.87 -1.97 0.95
CA VAL A 81 17.66 -2.97 -0.12
C VAL A 81 17.54 -4.40 0.40
N ASN A 82 18.03 -4.68 1.60
CA ASN A 82 17.97 -5.99 2.23
C ASN A 82 16.63 -6.15 2.95
N ILE A 83 15.68 -6.79 2.29
CA ILE A 83 14.38 -7.09 2.86
C ILE A 83 14.47 -8.42 3.61
N ASP A 84 14.37 -8.37 4.92
CA ASP A 84 14.43 -9.57 5.76
C ASP A 84 13.17 -10.44 5.62
N GLU A 85 13.28 -11.70 6.01
CA GLU A 85 12.19 -12.66 5.91
C GLU A 85 10.99 -12.29 6.81
N ALA A 86 11.23 -11.60 7.95
CA ALA A 86 10.16 -11.13 8.84
C ALA A 86 9.31 -10.06 8.15
N THR A 87 9.95 -9.11 7.45
CA THR A 87 9.25 -8.07 6.67
C THR A 87 8.43 -8.69 5.54
N LYS A 88 8.99 -9.64 4.77
CA LYS A 88 8.26 -10.35 3.70
C LYS A 88 7.05 -11.09 4.26
N LYS A 89 7.25 -11.82 5.35
CA LYS A 89 6.22 -12.58 6.04
C LYS A 89 5.10 -11.67 6.54
N LYS A 90 5.44 -10.54 7.16
CA LYS A 90 4.49 -9.52 7.62
C LYS A 90 3.63 -8.99 6.48
N ILE A 91 4.24 -8.55 5.39
CA ILE A 91 3.51 -7.99 4.25
C ILE A 91 2.59 -9.04 3.64
N ASN A 92 3.08 -10.26 3.44
CA ASN A 92 2.27 -11.36 2.93
C ASN A 92 1.08 -11.68 3.85
N CYS A 93 1.31 -11.73 5.17
CA CYS A 93 0.25 -11.94 6.16
C CYS A 93 -0.85 -10.89 6.04
N LEU A 94 -0.45 -9.62 6.03
CA LEU A 94 -1.39 -8.50 5.94
C LEU A 94 -2.17 -8.50 4.62
N LEU A 95 -1.54 -8.79 3.50
CA LEU A 95 -2.19 -8.87 2.19
C LEU A 95 -3.26 -9.96 2.13
N ILE A 96 -2.94 -11.15 2.61
CA ILE A 96 -3.86 -12.29 2.56
C ILE A 96 -5.02 -12.09 3.55
N THR A 97 -4.74 -11.54 4.72
CA THR A 97 -5.77 -11.36 5.76
C THR A 97 -6.61 -10.09 5.60
N SER A 98 -6.18 -9.15 4.75
CA SER A 98 -6.94 -7.92 4.45
C SER A 98 -8.17 -8.17 3.55
N GLY A 99 -8.31 -9.37 3.00
CA GLY A 99 -9.40 -9.72 2.10
C GLY A 99 -9.19 -9.28 0.65
N TYR A 100 -7.98 -8.84 0.29
CA TYR A 100 -7.62 -8.55 -1.11
C TYR A 100 -7.66 -9.79 -1.98
N PHE A 101 -7.28 -10.94 -1.41
CA PHE A 101 -7.22 -12.20 -2.13
C PHE A 101 -8.34 -13.14 -1.72
N THR A 102 -8.84 -13.92 -2.67
CA THR A 102 -9.72 -15.04 -2.40
C THR A 102 -8.86 -16.23 -2.00
N VAL A 103 -8.98 -16.69 -0.77
CA VAL A 103 -8.25 -17.87 -0.28
C VAL A 103 -9.17 -19.08 -0.31
N ASP A 104 -8.94 -19.98 -1.26
CA ASP A 104 -9.56 -21.32 -1.25
C ASP A 104 -8.72 -22.24 -0.34
N THR A 105 -9.18 -22.44 0.89
CA THR A 105 -8.49 -23.28 1.89
C THR A 105 -8.34 -24.74 1.48
N THR A 106 -8.97 -25.18 0.37
CA THR A 106 -8.77 -26.52 -0.19
C THR A 106 -7.54 -26.60 -1.10
N ASN A 107 -7.09 -25.48 -1.66
CA ASN A 107 -6.04 -25.38 -2.68
C ASN A 107 -4.74 -24.73 -2.19
N VAL A 108 -4.60 -24.46 -0.89
CA VAL A 108 -3.38 -23.87 -0.30
C VAL A 108 -2.43 -24.95 0.22
N THR A 109 -1.17 -24.57 0.42
CA THR A 109 -0.25 -25.44 1.16
C THR A 109 -0.60 -25.42 2.64
N LYS A 110 -0.82 -26.61 3.23
CA LYS A 110 -1.08 -26.80 4.66
C LYS A 110 0.21 -27.20 5.35
N GLY A 111 0.93 -26.20 5.87
CA GLY A 111 2.20 -26.39 6.55
C GLY A 111 2.01 -26.91 7.97
N GLU A 112 2.95 -27.73 8.41
CA GLU A 112 3.11 -28.14 9.81
C GLU A 112 4.22 -27.31 10.45
N GLY A 113 4.07 -26.97 11.74
CA GLY A 113 5.10 -26.22 12.43
C GLY A 113 4.64 -25.64 13.77
N THR A 114 5.45 -24.76 14.28
CA THR A 114 5.14 -23.94 15.46
C THR A 114 4.76 -22.54 14.98
N VAL A 115 3.64 -22.06 15.46
CA VAL A 115 3.11 -20.72 15.11
C VAL A 115 4.06 -19.63 15.58
N ASP A 116 4.38 -18.71 14.69
CA ASP A 116 5.24 -17.57 14.92
C ASP A 116 4.58 -16.28 14.43
N GLU A 117 5.21 -15.14 14.71
CA GLU A 117 4.79 -13.81 14.27
C GLU A 117 4.56 -13.77 12.76
N PHE A 118 3.47 -13.15 12.34
CA PHE A 118 3.03 -13.03 10.95
C PHE A 118 2.76 -14.34 10.20
N ASP A 119 2.65 -15.48 10.90
CA ASP A 119 2.05 -16.66 10.29
C ASP A 119 0.57 -16.42 10.00
N ILE A 120 0.10 -16.99 8.90
CA ILE A 120 -1.32 -17.10 8.61
C ILE A 120 -1.73 -18.51 9.04
N VAL A 121 -2.54 -18.58 10.07
CA VAL A 121 -2.98 -19.86 10.61
C VAL A 121 -4.45 -20.12 10.28
N ASN A 122 -4.77 -21.38 10.05
CA ASN A 122 -6.15 -21.82 10.01
C ASN A 122 -6.53 -22.39 11.39
N ILE A 123 -7.62 -21.87 11.96
CA ILE A 123 -8.04 -22.21 13.31
C ILE A 123 -9.52 -22.60 13.38
N ASP A 124 -9.84 -23.45 14.36
CA ASP A 124 -11.17 -23.62 14.89
C ASP A 124 -11.17 -23.05 16.32
N TYR A 125 -12.18 -22.28 16.69
CA TYR A 125 -12.25 -21.74 18.04
C TYR A 125 -13.67 -21.76 18.61
N THR A 126 -13.76 -21.85 19.95
CA THR A 126 -14.99 -21.78 20.71
C THR A 126 -14.78 -20.93 21.95
N GLY A 127 -15.48 -19.80 22.04
CA GLY A 127 -15.48 -18.89 23.18
C GLY A 127 -16.59 -19.19 24.19
N LYS A 128 -16.26 -19.12 25.48
CA LYS A 128 -17.21 -19.30 26.57
C LYS A 128 -17.06 -18.18 27.62
N ILE A 129 -18.19 -17.60 28.00
CA ILE A 129 -18.30 -16.66 29.12
C ILE A 129 -19.06 -17.38 30.22
N ASP A 130 -18.53 -17.42 31.45
CA ASP A 130 -19.09 -18.18 32.58
C ASP A 130 -19.40 -19.65 32.25
N GLY A 131 -18.61 -20.25 31.35
CA GLY A 131 -18.75 -21.63 30.92
C GLY A 131 -19.79 -21.87 29.83
N ALA A 132 -20.53 -20.85 29.39
CA ALA A 132 -21.53 -20.93 28.32
C ALA A 132 -21.03 -20.30 27.01
N GLU A 133 -21.28 -20.96 25.89
CA GLU A 133 -21.02 -20.39 24.56
C GLU A 133 -21.95 -19.19 24.30
N PHE A 134 -21.48 -18.21 23.52
CA PHE A 134 -22.23 -17.01 23.15
C PHE A 134 -22.24 -16.82 21.63
N GLU A 135 -23.21 -16.06 21.15
CA GLU A 135 -23.37 -15.79 19.71
C GLU A 135 -22.16 -15.03 19.16
N GLY A 136 -21.59 -15.54 18.05
CA GLY A 136 -20.38 -15.00 17.43
C GLY A 136 -19.07 -15.43 18.10
N GLY A 137 -19.14 -16.21 19.21
CA GLY A 137 -17.95 -16.66 19.95
C GLY A 137 -17.26 -17.91 19.36
N SER A 138 -17.81 -18.54 18.31
CA SER A 138 -17.26 -19.78 17.77
C SER A 138 -17.23 -19.77 16.25
N ALA A 139 -16.16 -20.31 15.67
CA ALA A 139 -16.05 -20.55 14.23
C ALA A 139 -15.08 -21.70 13.93
N THR A 140 -15.15 -22.21 12.72
CA THR A 140 -14.26 -23.26 12.19
C THR A 140 -13.70 -22.84 10.85
N ASP A 141 -12.55 -23.41 10.46
CA ASP A 141 -11.88 -23.14 9.19
C ASP A 141 -11.62 -21.63 8.97
N THR A 142 -11.23 -20.95 10.03
CA THR A 142 -11.01 -19.49 10.01
C THR A 142 -9.55 -19.17 9.79
N LEU A 143 -9.24 -18.32 8.80
CA LEU A 143 -7.89 -17.78 8.61
C LEU A 143 -7.64 -16.60 9.54
N LEU A 144 -6.49 -16.62 10.21
CA LEU A 144 -6.04 -15.60 11.13
C LEU A 144 -4.58 -15.28 10.89
N GLY A 145 -4.25 -14.00 10.70
CA GLY A 145 -2.86 -13.51 10.71
C GLY A 145 -2.40 -13.23 12.12
N ILE A 146 -1.29 -13.80 12.52
CA ILE A 146 -0.71 -13.58 13.84
C ILE A 146 -0.02 -12.22 13.90
N GLY A 147 -0.39 -11.39 14.86
CA GLY A 147 0.15 -10.03 15.02
C GLY A 147 -0.53 -8.98 14.14
N THR A 148 -1.71 -9.28 13.56
CA THR A 148 -2.50 -8.34 12.76
C THR A 148 -3.47 -7.50 13.60
N GLY A 149 -3.76 -7.90 14.84
CA GLY A 149 -4.72 -7.22 15.72
C GLY A 149 -6.17 -7.41 15.28
N SER A 150 -6.48 -8.50 14.57
CA SER A 150 -7.83 -8.80 14.08
C SER A 150 -8.76 -9.35 15.16
N PHE A 151 -8.20 -9.89 16.25
CA PHE A 151 -8.91 -10.43 17.40
C PHE A 151 -8.66 -9.57 18.65
N ILE A 152 -9.35 -9.87 19.74
CA ILE A 152 -9.15 -9.17 21.02
C ILE A 152 -7.75 -9.40 21.57
N ASP A 153 -7.27 -8.45 22.37
CA ASP A 153 -5.93 -8.46 22.93
C ASP A 153 -5.57 -9.80 23.60
N GLY A 154 -4.40 -10.31 23.24
CA GLY A 154 -3.88 -11.57 23.76
C GLY A 154 -4.31 -12.83 23.00
N PHE A 155 -5.29 -12.75 22.08
CA PHE A 155 -5.73 -13.92 21.32
C PHE A 155 -4.63 -14.42 20.38
N GLU A 156 -4.11 -13.54 19.53
CA GLU A 156 -3.06 -13.86 18.56
C GLU A 156 -1.73 -14.18 19.25
N ASP A 157 -1.37 -13.40 20.29
CA ASP A 157 -0.18 -13.63 21.10
C ASP A 157 -0.21 -15.00 21.82
N GLY A 158 -1.39 -15.42 22.27
CA GLY A 158 -1.56 -16.70 22.95
C GLY A 158 -1.41 -17.91 22.02
N LEU A 159 -1.42 -17.71 20.71
CA LEU A 159 -1.18 -18.75 19.72
C LEU A 159 0.30 -18.89 19.33
N LYS A 160 1.16 -17.90 19.62
CA LYS A 160 2.58 -18.00 19.35
C LYS A 160 3.20 -19.14 20.17
N GLY A 161 3.99 -19.96 19.52
CA GLY A 161 4.60 -21.15 20.12
C GLY A 161 3.70 -22.41 20.13
N VAL A 162 2.43 -22.31 19.76
CA VAL A 162 1.52 -23.47 19.61
C VAL A 162 1.87 -24.22 18.34
N LYS A 163 1.82 -25.56 18.38
CA LYS A 163 2.07 -26.39 17.20
C LYS A 163 0.78 -26.67 16.45
N THR A 164 0.91 -26.82 15.16
CA THR A 164 -0.19 -27.30 14.32
C THR A 164 -0.74 -28.64 14.84
N GLY A 165 -2.07 -28.76 14.86
CA GLY A 165 -2.80 -29.89 15.44
C GLY A 165 -3.06 -29.77 16.95
N GLU A 166 -2.39 -28.89 17.66
CA GLU A 166 -2.62 -28.68 19.10
C GLU A 166 -3.86 -27.80 19.36
N THR A 167 -4.40 -27.95 20.55
CA THR A 167 -5.52 -27.16 21.08
C THR A 167 -5.07 -26.49 22.38
N VAL A 168 -5.37 -25.18 22.50
CA VAL A 168 -5.03 -24.39 23.69
C VAL A 168 -6.25 -23.63 24.20
N ASP A 169 -6.27 -23.35 25.50
CA ASP A 169 -7.27 -22.47 26.12
C ASP A 169 -6.63 -21.10 26.39
N LEU A 170 -7.23 -20.06 25.82
CA LEU A 170 -6.83 -18.66 25.99
C LEU A 170 -7.81 -18.00 26.98
N ASN A 171 -7.30 -17.54 28.14
CA ASN A 171 -8.07 -16.81 29.12
C ASN A 171 -7.91 -15.32 28.87
N LEU A 172 -8.93 -14.67 28.34
CA LEU A 172 -8.89 -13.31 27.84
C LEU A 172 -10.03 -12.47 28.44
N LYS A 173 -10.00 -11.18 28.18
CA LYS A 173 -11.07 -10.26 28.56
C LYS A 173 -11.46 -9.39 27.36
N PHE A 174 -12.74 -9.25 27.08
CA PHE A 174 -13.22 -8.28 26.12
C PHE A 174 -12.94 -6.85 26.59
N PRO A 175 -12.53 -5.92 25.69
CA PRO A 175 -12.43 -4.50 26.02
C PRO A 175 -13.73 -3.95 26.61
N ASP A 176 -13.64 -2.99 27.52
CA ASP A 176 -14.82 -2.39 28.16
C ASP A 176 -15.68 -1.61 27.17
N ASP A 177 -15.08 -1.12 26.08
CA ASP A 177 -15.69 -0.40 24.94
C ASP A 177 -15.95 -1.29 23.71
N TYR A 178 -15.96 -2.61 23.89
CA TYR A 178 -16.21 -3.53 22.78
C TYR A 178 -17.58 -3.28 22.14
N GLN A 179 -17.65 -3.31 20.80
CA GLN A 179 -18.86 -2.94 20.04
C GLN A 179 -20.10 -3.77 20.43
N ASN A 180 -19.92 -5.06 20.70
CA ASN A 180 -20.99 -5.90 21.25
C ASN A 180 -21.06 -5.72 22.77
N THR A 181 -21.99 -4.89 23.21
CA THR A 181 -22.21 -4.56 24.63
C THR A 181 -22.58 -5.76 25.48
N ASP A 182 -23.06 -6.86 24.90
CA ASP A 182 -23.42 -8.07 25.62
C ASP A 182 -22.20 -8.83 26.16
N VAL A 183 -21.04 -8.61 25.57
CA VAL A 183 -19.78 -9.26 25.96
C VAL A 183 -18.71 -8.27 26.44
N ALA A 184 -18.92 -6.95 26.24
CA ALA A 184 -17.97 -5.91 26.65
C ALA A 184 -17.58 -6.05 28.13
N GLY A 185 -16.27 -5.97 28.42
CA GLY A 185 -15.69 -6.06 29.75
C GLY A 185 -15.76 -7.43 30.42
N LYS A 186 -16.29 -8.48 29.76
CA LYS A 186 -16.42 -9.82 30.32
C LYS A 186 -15.16 -10.65 30.10
N ASP A 187 -14.86 -11.50 31.08
CA ASP A 187 -13.84 -12.55 30.94
C ASP A 187 -14.38 -13.65 30.01
N VAL A 188 -13.50 -14.18 29.17
CA VAL A 188 -13.81 -15.21 28.18
C VAL A 188 -12.70 -16.25 28.13
N VAL A 189 -13.06 -17.50 27.92
CA VAL A 189 -12.13 -18.58 27.62
C VAL A 189 -12.36 -19.01 26.19
N PHE A 190 -11.36 -18.85 25.33
CA PHE A 190 -11.36 -19.38 23.97
C PHE A 190 -10.56 -20.68 23.93
N THR A 191 -11.22 -21.78 23.59
CA THR A 191 -10.56 -23.03 23.22
C THR A 191 -10.26 -22.95 21.73
N VAL A 192 -8.97 -22.91 21.37
CA VAL A 192 -8.51 -22.71 19.98
C VAL A 192 -7.67 -23.90 19.52
N LYS A 193 -8.04 -24.48 18.40
CA LYS A 193 -7.24 -25.49 17.71
C LYS A 193 -6.56 -24.89 16.50
N VAL A 194 -5.24 -25.02 16.40
CA VAL A 194 -4.47 -24.64 15.22
C VAL A 194 -4.47 -25.80 14.24
N ASN A 195 -5.12 -25.65 13.09
CA ASN A 195 -5.24 -26.72 12.10
C ASN A 195 -3.97 -26.85 11.25
N TYR A 196 -3.48 -25.72 10.68
CA TYR A 196 -2.27 -25.66 9.87
C TYR A 196 -1.78 -24.22 9.74
N ILE A 197 -0.53 -24.04 9.27
CA ILE A 197 0.01 -22.76 8.82
C ILE A 197 -0.18 -22.70 7.30
N LEU A 198 -0.77 -21.61 6.80
CA LEU A 198 -1.03 -21.43 5.37
C LEU A 198 0.25 -21.07 4.63
N GLY A 199 0.53 -21.77 3.54
CA GLY A 199 1.57 -21.42 2.56
C GLY A 199 0.95 -21.12 1.19
N ILE A 200 1.47 -20.11 0.52
CA ILE A 200 1.12 -19.79 -0.86
C ILE A 200 1.76 -20.85 -1.78
N ASN A 201 1.02 -21.26 -2.79
CA ASN A 201 1.49 -22.15 -3.85
C ASN A 201 1.07 -21.60 -5.24
N ASP A 202 1.50 -22.27 -6.31
CA ASP A 202 1.20 -21.84 -7.68
C ASP A 202 -0.30 -21.82 -7.98
N GLN A 203 -1.09 -22.69 -7.32
CA GLN A 203 -2.54 -22.69 -7.50
C GLN A 203 -3.19 -21.45 -6.89
N PHE A 204 -2.74 -21.01 -5.70
CA PHE A 204 -3.18 -19.74 -5.13
C PHE A 204 -2.89 -18.57 -6.08
N VAL A 205 -1.69 -18.53 -6.69
CA VAL A 205 -1.32 -17.49 -7.66
C VAL A 205 -2.22 -17.55 -8.90
N ALA A 206 -2.51 -18.77 -9.41
CA ALA A 206 -3.39 -18.94 -10.56
C ALA A 206 -4.84 -18.52 -10.27
N ASP A 207 -5.33 -18.81 -9.06
CA ASP A 207 -6.69 -18.46 -8.62
C ASP A 207 -6.86 -16.96 -8.35
N ASN A 208 -5.76 -16.23 -8.13
CA ASN A 208 -5.74 -14.78 -7.79
C ASN A 208 -4.91 -13.93 -8.78
N THR A 209 -4.77 -14.37 -10.03
CA THR A 209 -3.87 -13.71 -10.99
C THR A 209 -4.22 -12.23 -11.20
N ASP A 210 -5.50 -11.91 -11.34
CA ASP A 210 -5.97 -10.55 -11.60
C ASP A 210 -5.83 -9.66 -10.37
N GLU A 211 -6.13 -10.18 -9.18
CA GLU A 211 -5.98 -9.51 -7.89
C GLU A 211 -4.51 -9.23 -7.57
N ILE A 212 -3.62 -10.20 -7.83
CA ILE A 212 -2.18 -10.02 -7.65
C ILE A 212 -1.64 -8.99 -8.62
N TYR A 213 -2.05 -9.04 -9.90
CA TYR A 213 -1.65 -8.04 -10.88
C TYR A 213 -2.10 -6.64 -10.47
N TYR A 214 -3.37 -6.49 -10.08
CA TYR A 214 -3.93 -5.24 -9.59
C TYR A 214 -3.15 -4.73 -8.37
N PHE A 215 -2.89 -5.59 -7.38
CA PHE A 215 -2.13 -5.25 -6.19
C PHE A 215 -0.71 -4.81 -6.52
N LEU A 216 0.04 -5.59 -7.30
CA LEU A 216 1.41 -5.25 -7.67
C LEU A 216 1.49 -3.93 -8.43
N HIS A 217 0.48 -3.66 -9.26
CA HIS A 217 0.37 -2.39 -9.97
C HIS A 217 0.03 -1.25 -9.03
N GLU A 218 -1.00 -1.38 -8.21
CA GLU A 218 -1.49 -0.30 -7.34
C GLU A 218 -0.47 0.11 -6.27
N TYR A 219 0.22 -0.86 -5.67
CA TYR A 219 1.12 -0.59 -4.54
C TYR A 219 2.59 -0.45 -4.93
N PHE A 220 3.02 -1.13 -5.96
CA PHE A 220 4.42 -1.14 -6.37
C PHE A 220 4.64 -0.62 -7.79
N LEU A 221 3.58 -0.22 -8.49
CA LEU A 221 3.62 0.24 -9.89
C LEU A 221 4.33 -0.77 -10.80
N ASN A 222 4.25 -2.05 -10.43
CA ASN A 222 4.90 -3.15 -11.11
C ASN A 222 3.88 -3.91 -11.95
N GLY A 223 3.82 -3.64 -13.24
CA GLY A 223 2.94 -4.32 -14.19
C GLY A 223 3.37 -5.75 -14.55
N LYS A 224 4.11 -6.46 -13.69
CA LYS A 224 4.50 -7.84 -13.94
C LYS A 224 3.33 -8.80 -13.67
N SER A 225 3.02 -9.65 -14.66
CA SER A 225 2.19 -10.82 -14.43
C SER A 225 3.03 -11.92 -13.78
N VAL A 226 2.58 -12.47 -12.67
CA VAL A 226 3.22 -13.58 -11.96
C VAL A 226 2.41 -14.86 -12.15
N LYS A 227 3.07 -16.01 -12.16
CA LYS A 227 2.46 -17.32 -12.44
C LYS A 227 2.75 -18.37 -11.38
N THR A 228 3.78 -18.15 -10.57
CA THR A 228 4.21 -19.06 -9.53
C THR A 228 4.32 -18.35 -8.19
N ALA A 229 4.31 -19.12 -7.10
CA ALA A 229 4.53 -18.60 -5.77
C ALA A 229 5.88 -17.90 -5.63
N ASP A 230 6.94 -18.46 -6.24
CA ASP A 230 8.26 -17.84 -6.23
C ASP A 230 8.26 -16.48 -6.94
N GLU A 231 7.65 -16.40 -8.14
CA GLU A 231 7.52 -15.13 -8.87
C GLU A 231 6.69 -14.09 -8.08
N TYR A 232 5.67 -14.53 -7.33
CA TYR A 232 4.89 -13.67 -6.45
C TYR A 232 5.75 -13.08 -5.32
N TYR A 233 6.51 -13.93 -4.60
CA TYR A 233 7.39 -13.45 -3.54
C TYR A 233 8.51 -12.56 -4.05
N ASP A 234 9.06 -12.87 -5.22
CA ASP A 234 10.07 -12.03 -5.87
C ASP A 234 9.50 -10.66 -6.25
N ALA A 235 8.28 -10.61 -6.81
CA ALA A 235 7.64 -9.36 -7.18
C ALA A 235 7.32 -8.48 -5.96
N ILE A 236 6.85 -9.06 -4.85
CA ILE A 236 6.63 -8.34 -3.58
C ILE A 236 7.96 -7.80 -3.05
N THR A 237 9.00 -8.65 -3.02
CA THR A 237 10.33 -8.25 -2.51
C THR A 237 10.92 -7.11 -3.33
N GLU A 238 10.85 -7.20 -4.65
CA GLU A 238 11.32 -6.15 -5.55
C GLU A 238 10.52 -4.84 -5.38
N GLY A 239 9.19 -4.94 -5.26
CA GLY A 239 8.34 -3.79 -5.00
C GLY A 239 8.71 -3.05 -3.71
N ILE A 240 8.93 -3.79 -2.61
CA ILE A 240 9.37 -3.22 -1.32
C ILE A 240 10.73 -2.54 -1.47
N LYS A 241 11.69 -3.21 -2.10
CA LYS A 241 13.03 -2.67 -2.34
C LYS A 241 12.98 -1.36 -3.12
N VAL A 242 12.25 -1.33 -4.24
CA VAL A 242 12.09 -0.13 -5.07
C VAL A 242 11.42 0.99 -4.27
N SER A 243 10.38 0.69 -3.51
CA SER A 243 9.70 1.66 -2.65
C SER A 243 10.63 2.24 -1.58
N ASN A 244 11.43 1.40 -0.93
CA ASN A 244 12.42 1.86 0.06
C ASN A 244 13.47 2.78 -0.57
N ILE A 245 14.01 2.39 -1.73
CA ILE A 245 14.97 3.22 -2.47
C ILE A 245 14.31 4.57 -2.83
N ALA A 246 13.14 4.55 -3.48
CA ALA A 246 12.44 5.76 -3.89
C ALA A 246 12.19 6.71 -2.71
N SER A 247 11.79 6.17 -1.55
CA SER A 247 11.56 6.98 -0.34
C SER A 247 12.81 7.70 0.16
N LYS A 248 13.99 7.17 -0.12
CA LYS A 248 15.27 7.77 0.27
C LYS A 248 15.75 8.82 -0.73
N ILE A 249 15.72 8.47 -2.03
CA ILE A 249 16.43 9.28 -3.03
C ILE A 249 15.55 10.33 -3.74
N VAL A 250 14.22 10.17 -3.82
CA VAL A 250 13.37 11.11 -4.58
C VAL A 250 13.38 12.50 -3.95
N SER A 251 13.35 12.60 -2.62
CA SER A 251 13.47 13.91 -1.96
C SER A 251 14.83 14.55 -2.23
N GLU A 252 15.92 13.77 -2.14
CA GLU A 252 17.29 14.22 -2.41
C GLU A 252 17.44 14.73 -3.85
N ILE A 253 16.94 13.96 -4.83
CA ILE A 253 16.93 14.38 -6.25
C ILE A 253 16.12 15.68 -6.41
N THR A 254 14.97 15.80 -5.75
CA THR A 254 14.12 16.98 -5.85
C THR A 254 14.78 18.20 -5.23
N ASP A 255 15.44 18.05 -4.08
CA ASP A 255 16.16 19.11 -3.39
C ASP A 255 17.39 19.59 -4.20
N ALA A 256 18.05 18.67 -4.94
CA ALA A 256 19.14 18.98 -5.87
C ALA A 256 18.67 19.55 -7.23
N THR A 257 17.36 19.51 -7.50
CA THR A 257 16.76 19.97 -8.77
C THR A 257 16.20 21.38 -8.65
N THR A 258 16.49 22.24 -9.62
CA THR A 258 15.86 23.55 -9.70
C THR A 258 14.49 23.44 -10.37
N THR A 259 13.44 23.81 -9.64
CA THR A 259 12.05 23.77 -10.14
C THR A 259 11.42 25.17 -10.02
N GLU A 260 11.05 25.76 -11.16
CA GLU A 260 10.20 26.96 -11.24
C GLU A 260 8.75 26.49 -11.46
N VAL A 261 7.98 26.38 -10.37
CA VAL A 261 6.60 25.90 -10.41
C VAL A 261 5.67 26.95 -11.01
N ASP A 262 4.84 26.57 -11.98
CA ASP A 262 3.74 27.40 -12.47
C ASP A 262 2.60 27.40 -11.45
N GLU A 263 2.21 28.58 -10.96
CA GLU A 263 1.20 28.72 -9.90
C GLU A 263 -0.18 28.20 -10.32
N THR A 264 -0.51 28.27 -11.62
CA THR A 264 -1.80 27.76 -12.11
C THR A 264 -1.84 26.24 -12.03
N GLU A 265 -0.78 25.56 -12.48
CA GLU A 265 -0.65 24.10 -12.41
C GLU A 265 -0.66 23.61 -10.96
N LEU A 266 0.03 24.29 -10.07
CA LEU A 266 0.03 23.94 -8.65
C LEU A 266 -1.36 24.07 -8.03
N ASN A 267 -2.05 25.19 -8.31
CA ASN A 267 -3.39 25.41 -7.76
C ASN A 267 -4.40 24.38 -8.30
N GLU A 268 -4.35 24.05 -9.60
CA GLU A 268 -5.18 22.99 -10.18
C GLU A 268 -4.93 21.66 -9.52
N TYR A 269 -3.65 21.29 -9.27
CA TYR A 269 -3.27 20.07 -8.56
C TYR A 269 -3.78 20.04 -7.12
N LEU A 270 -3.60 21.15 -6.36
CA LEU A 270 -4.06 21.24 -4.97
C LEU A 270 -5.59 21.19 -4.87
N ASP A 271 -6.31 21.88 -5.76
CA ASP A 271 -7.78 21.88 -5.81
C ASP A 271 -8.31 20.48 -6.09
N GLU A 272 -7.68 19.76 -7.01
CA GLU A 272 -8.06 18.38 -7.34
C GLU A 272 -7.93 17.43 -6.15
N ILE A 273 -6.90 17.59 -5.31
CA ILE A 273 -6.70 16.76 -4.12
C ILE A 273 -7.65 17.18 -2.98
N LYS A 274 -7.89 18.48 -2.82
CA LYS A 274 -8.75 19.00 -1.75
C LYS A 274 -10.23 18.72 -1.98
N ALA A 275 -10.69 18.74 -3.23
CA ALA A 275 -12.11 18.66 -3.56
C ALA A 275 -12.80 17.42 -2.94
N PRO A 276 -12.30 16.18 -3.12
CA PRO A 276 -12.94 15.00 -2.54
C PRO A 276 -12.89 14.97 -1.01
N ILE A 277 -11.86 15.58 -0.40
CA ILE A 277 -11.76 15.66 1.06
C ILE A 277 -12.79 16.66 1.62
N LYS A 278 -12.99 17.80 0.93
CA LYS A 278 -14.01 18.80 1.28
C LYS A 278 -15.42 18.23 1.13
N GLU A 279 -15.69 17.49 0.06
CA GLU A 279 -16.97 16.81 -0.17
C GLU A 279 -17.26 15.75 0.93
N ALA A 280 -16.24 14.96 1.28
CA ALA A 280 -16.34 14.00 2.39
C ALA A 280 -16.63 14.73 3.71
N ALA A 281 -15.93 15.81 4.02
CA ALA A 281 -16.15 16.59 5.22
C ALA A 281 -17.61 17.08 5.33
N GLU A 282 -18.14 17.66 4.26
CA GLU A 282 -19.53 18.12 4.19
C GLU A 282 -20.51 16.96 4.41
N SER A 283 -20.30 15.80 3.77
CA SER A 283 -21.18 14.63 3.87
C SER A 283 -21.27 14.07 5.29
N TYR A 284 -20.22 14.24 6.09
CA TYR A 284 -20.13 13.79 7.49
C TYR A 284 -20.44 14.87 8.52
N GLY A 285 -20.80 16.09 8.08
CA GLY A 285 -21.05 17.22 8.98
C GLY A 285 -19.80 17.66 9.73
N SER A 286 -18.62 17.48 9.13
CA SER A 286 -17.29 17.84 9.63
C SER A 286 -16.72 18.98 8.80
N ASP A 287 -15.50 19.38 9.07
CA ASP A 287 -14.74 20.35 8.26
C ASP A 287 -13.45 19.72 7.72
N PHE A 288 -12.87 20.39 6.73
CA PHE A 288 -11.64 19.96 6.06
C PHE A 288 -10.47 19.80 7.03
N ALA A 289 -10.30 20.76 7.96
CA ALA A 289 -9.19 20.76 8.91
C ALA A 289 -9.27 19.54 9.86
N THR A 290 -10.47 19.20 10.32
CA THR A 290 -10.70 18.01 11.14
C THR A 290 -10.31 16.72 10.41
N LEU A 291 -10.69 16.58 9.12
CA LEU A 291 -10.35 15.38 8.35
C LEU A 291 -8.85 15.29 8.06
N ILE A 292 -8.19 16.38 7.67
CA ILE A 292 -6.75 16.35 7.42
C ILE A 292 -5.94 16.09 8.70
N SER A 293 -6.41 16.58 9.84
CA SER A 293 -5.79 16.30 11.14
C SER A 293 -5.92 14.82 11.51
N TYR A 294 -7.09 14.24 11.33
CA TYR A 294 -7.34 12.85 11.68
C TYR A 294 -6.61 11.85 10.76
N TYR A 295 -6.65 12.09 9.43
CA TYR A 295 -6.11 11.14 8.46
C TYR A 295 -4.66 11.36 8.09
N TYR A 296 -4.16 12.60 8.20
CA TYR A 296 -2.81 12.97 7.75
C TYR A 296 -1.93 13.50 8.89
N GLY A 297 -2.50 13.78 10.08
CA GLY A 297 -1.77 14.41 11.17
C GLY A 297 -1.38 15.86 10.89
N LEU A 298 -2.02 16.51 9.89
CA LEU A 298 -1.72 17.88 9.49
C LEU A 298 -2.64 18.86 10.23
N SER A 299 -2.06 19.96 10.72
CA SER A 299 -2.73 20.88 11.65
C SER A 299 -3.52 21.98 10.95
N SER A 300 -3.25 22.25 9.67
CA SER A 300 -3.87 23.36 8.92
C SER A 300 -3.91 23.07 7.42
N GLU A 301 -4.78 23.82 6.70
CA GLU A 301 -4.81 23.80 5.23
C GLU A 301 -3.48 24.30 4.62
N GLU A 302 -2.78 25.24 5.27
CA GLU A 302 -1.48 25.72 4.84
C GLU A 302 -0.42 24.60 4.90
N GLU A 303 -0.36 23.85 6.00
CA GLU A 303 0.53 22.70 6.14
C GLU A 303 0.20 21.60 5.12
N PHE A 304 -1.09 21.42 4.81
CA PHE A 304 -1.53 20.52 3.74
C PHE A 304 -1.01 20.98 2.37
N ASP A 305 -1.13 22.26 2.07
CA ASP A 305 -0.66 22.82 0.80
C ASP A 305 0.86 22.73 0.66
N GLU A 306 1.62 23.01 1.71
CA GLU A 306 3.07 22.84 1.73
C GLU A 306 3.48 21.39 1.47
N TYR A 307 2.83 20.43 2.16
CA TYR A 307 3.08 18.99 1.99
C TYR A 307 2.82 18.54 0.55
N TYR A 308 1.67 18.90 -0.03
CA TYR A 308 1.32 18.50 -1.39
C TYR A 308 2.09 19.30 -2.46
N THR A 309 2.53 20.52 -2.17
CA THR A 309 3.47 21.25 -3.04
C THR A 309 4.80 20.50 -3.18
N LYS A 310 5.31 19.94 -2.10
CA LYS A 310 6.52 19.10 -2.16
C LYS A 310 6.27 17.83 -3.01
N ILE A 311 5.14 17.19 -2.85
CA ILE A 311 4.75 16.03 -3.67
C ILE A 311 4.65 16.43 -5.15
N PHE A 312 4.03 17.57 -5.47
CA PHE A 312 3.95 18.07 -6.85
C PHE A 312 5.34 18.31 -7.47
N LYS A 313 6.27 18.87 -6.70
CA LYS A 313 7.66 19.02 -7.16
C LYS A 313 8.33 17.68 -7.45
N ASN A 314 8.18 16.67 -6.56
CA ASN A 314 8.67 15.32 -6.80
C ASN A 314 8.11 14.76 -8.12
N TYR A 315 6.83 14.97 -8.36
CA TYR A 315 6.15 14.54 -9.58
C TYR A 315 6.74 15.19 -10.83
N LEU A 316 6.90 16.51 -10.82
CA LEU A 316 7.54 17.24 -11.92
C LEU A 316 8.94 16.70 -12.22
N VAL A 317 9.72 16.41 -11.19
CA VAL A 317 11.08 15.85 -11.31
C VAL A 317 11.01 14.46 -11.97
N LEU A 318 10.14 13.57 -11.50
CA LEU A 318 9.98 12.23 -12.05
C LEU A 318 9.55 12.25 -13.52
N ILE A 319 8.59 13.10 -13.90
CA ILE A 319 8.17 13.26 -15.29
C ILE A 319 9.31 13.78 -16.17
N ASN A 320 10.17 14.66 -15.66
CA ASN A 320 11.31 15.16 -16.42
C ASN A 320 12.43 14.12 -16.53
N ILE A 321 12.68 13.30 -15.50
CA ILE A 321 13.57 12.14 -15.60
C ILE A 321 13.04 11.16 -16.65
N ALA A 322 11.73 10.89 -16.68
CA ALA A 322 11.13 10.04 -17.69
C ALA A 322 11.37 10.55 -19.12
N LYS A 323 11.25 11.87 -19.33
CA LYS A 323 11.54 12.50 -20.64
C LYS A 323 13.01 12.31 -21.05
N GLU A 324 13.94 12.53 -20.10
CA GLU A 324 15.36 12.36 -20.35
C GLU A 324 15.74 10.90 -20.63
N GLU A 325 15.18 9.96 -19.89
CA GLU A 325 15.41 8.51 -20.06
C GLU A 325 14.59 7.89 -21.21
N GLY A 326 13.71 8.66 -21.86
CA GLY A 326 12.86 8.17 -22.95
C GLY A 326 11.82 7.15 -22.51
N ILE A 327 11.39 7.19 -21.23
CA ILE A 327 10.39 6.30 -20.65
C ILE A 327 9.00 6.67 -21.19
N LYS A 328 8.27 5.65 -21.64
CA LYS A 328 6.94 5.79 -22.23
C LYS A 328 6.04 4.65 -21.81
N ILE A 329 4.73 4.87 -21.99
CA ILE A 329 3.69 3.88 -21.76
C ILE A 329 3.04 3.52 -23.09
N SER A 330 2.94 2.23 -23.37
CA SER A 330 2.21 1.74 -24.53
C SER A 330 0.70 1.76 -24.28
N GLU A 331 -0.09 1.81 -25.36
CA GLU A 331 -1.55 1.71 -25.27
C GLU A 331 -2.00 0.41 -24.60
N ASP A 332 -1.26 -0.69 -24.77
CA ASP A 332 -1.59 -1.97 -24.15
C ASP A 332 -1.35 -1.94 -22.63
N GLU A 333 -0.26 -1.33 -22.17
CA GLU A 333 0.01 -1.15 -20.74
C GLU A 333 -1.08 -0.30 -20.09
N TYR A 334 -1.42 0.84 -20.70
CA TYR A 334 -2.50 1.68 -20.20
C TYR A 334 -3.83 0.91 -20.12
N ASN A 335 -4.24 0.24 -21.19
CA ASN A 335 -5.52 -0.47 -21.24
C ASN A 335 -5.56 -1.63 -20.22
N THR A 336 -4.45 -2.30 -20.00
CA THR A 336 -4.36 -3.38 -19.00
C THR A 336 -4.63 -2.85 -17.60
N VAL A 337 -4.01 -1.73 -17.26
CA VAL A 337 -4.21 -1.08 -15.94
C VAL A 337 -5.60 -0.50 -15.82
N ALA A 338 -6.07 0.26 -16.80
CA ALA A 338 -7.40 0.85 -16.77
C ALA A 338 -8.52 -0.21 -16.68
N GLN A 339 -8.34 -1.37 -17.34
CA GLN A 339 -9.28 -2.49 -17.23
C GLN A 339 -9.23 -3.10 -15.83
N ALA A 340 -8.05 -3.31 -15.24
CA ALA A 340 -7.92 -3.80 -13.88
C ALA A 340 -8.62 -2.86 -12.87
N MET A 341 -8.52 -1.54 -13.06
CA MET A 341 -9.23 -0.56 -12.23
C MET A 341 -10.75 -0.66 -12.37
N VAL A 342 -11.25 -0.92 -13.58
CA VAL A 342 -12.69 -1.15 -13.84
C VAL A 342 -13.15 -2.43 -13.14
N ASP A 343 -12.42 -3.52 -13.30
CA ASP A 343 -12.79 -4.83 -12.78
C ASP A 343 -12.81 -4.85 -11.23
N HIS A 344 -11.91 -4.10 -10.57
CA HIS A 344 -11.84 -3.98 -9.12
C HIS A 344 -12.65 -2.81 -8.52
N SER A 345 -13.42 -2.11 -9.36
CA SER A 345 -14.25 -0.97 -8.91
C SER A 345 -15.52 -1.34 -8.14
N ASN A 346 -15.76 -2.62 -7.86
CA ASN A 346 -17.02 -3.14 -7.29
C ASN A 346 -18.27 -2.69 -8.10
N GLY A 347 -18.11 -2.60 -9.42
CA GLY A 347 -19.18 -2.19 -10.35
C GLY A 347 -19.42 -0.69 -10.41
N LYS A 348 -18.54 0.15 -9.82
CA LYS A 348 -18.62 1.61 -9.97
C LYS A 348 -18.46 2.04 -11.41
N TYR A 349 -17.58 1.39 -12.17
CA TYR A 349 -17.33 1.68 -13.59
C TYR A 349 -17.80 0.51 -14.46
N ALA A 350 -18.57 0.84 -15.49
CA ALA A 350 -19.06 -0.15 -16.46
C ALA A 350 -17.98 -0.57 -17.47
N ASP A 351 -17.05 0.34 -17.76
CA ASP A 351 -15.95 0.16 -18.72
C ASP A 351 -14.87 1.24 -18.51
N ILE A 352 -13.79 1.17 -19.31
CA ILE A 352 -12.68 2.14 -19.27
C ILE A 352 -13.16 3.57 -19.58
N ALA A 353 -14.16 3.76 -20.43
CA ALA A 353 -14.67 5.09 -20.74
C ALA A 353 -15.37 5.73 -19.51
N ALA A 354 -16.11 4.93 -18.75
CA ALA A 354 -16.68 5.36 -17.47
C ALA A 354 -15.61 5.67 -16.41
N TYR A 355 -14.55 4.86 -16.36
CA TYR A 355 -13.39 5.11 -15.50
C TYR A 355 -12.69 6.44 -15.86
N GLN A 356 -12.53 6.75 -17.16
CA GLN A 356 -11.87 7.97 -17.64
C GLN A 356 -12.63 9.27 -17.33
N VAL A 357 -13.88 9.19 -16.88
CA VAL A 357 -14.62 10.37 -16.41
C VAL A 357 -14.06 10.87 -15.06
N ASP A 358 -13.70 9.94 -14.18
CA ASP A 358 -13.13 10.27 -12.86
C ASP A 358 -11.60 10.38 -12.91
N TYR A 359 -10.96 9.66 -13.82
CA TYR A 359 -9.49 9.57 -13.97
C TYR A 359 -9.13 9.75 -15.44
N ASP A 360 -8.72 10.94 -15.82
CA ASP A 360 -8.32 11.19 -17.19
C ASP A 360 -7.14 10.28 -17.60
N LYS A 361 -7.09 10.01 -18.92
CA LYS A 361 -6.12 9.08 -19.47
C LYS A 361 -4.68 9.53 -19.20
N GLN A 362 -4.39 10.83 -19.30
CA GLN A 362 -3.05 11.36 -19.16
C GLN A 362 -2.56 11.25 -17.71
N SER A 363 -3.43 11.51 -16.74
CA SER A 363 -3.12 11.33 -15.31
C SER A 363 -2.69 9.89 -15.00
N THR A 364 -3.46 8.90 -15.51
CA THR A 364 -3.09 7.48 -15.37
C THR A 364 -1.76 7.15 -16.06
N VAL A 365 -1.52 7.73 -17.25
CA VAL A 365 -0.23 7.55 -17.97
C VAL A 365 0.93 8.12 -17.17
N ASP A 366 0.76 9.29 -16.58
CA ASP A 366 1.79 9.93 -15.77
C ASP A 366 2.13 9.11 -14.53
N ASP A 367 1.14 8.52 -13.88
CA ASP A 367 1.34 7.63 -12.73
C ASP A 367 2.15 6.39 -13.12
N LEU A 368 1.81 5.78 -14.26
CA LEU A 368 2.55 4.64 -14.80
C LEU A 368 4.01 4.99 -15.16
N ILE A 369 4.21 6.19 -15.70
CA ILE A 369 5.54 6.72 -16.01
C ILE A 369 6.35 6.89 -14.72
N CYS A 370 5.79 7.52 -13.69
CA CYS A 370 6.44 7.68 -12.40
C CYS A 370 6.85 6.33 -11.81
N GLY A 371 5.97 5.33 -11.91
CA GLY A 371 6.29 3.96 -11.51
C GLY A 371 7.52 3.40 -12.23
N LYS A 372 7.56 3.50 -13.56
CA LYS A 372 8.73 3.07 -14.32
C LYS A 372 10.00 3.84 -13.95
N VAL A 373 9.88 5.12 -13.61
CA VAL A 373 11.02 5.92 -13.15
C VAL A 373 11.54 5.40 -11.81
N TYR A 374 10.69 5.01 -10.86
CA TYR A 374 11.15 4.42 -9.60
C TYR A 374 11.99 3.16 -9.82
N TYR A 375 11.53 2.25 -10.68
CA TYR A 375 12.33 1.06 -11.04
C TYR A 375 13.63 1.44 -11.72
N LYS A 376 13.60 2.45 -12.60
CA LYS A 376 14.80 2.94 -13.28
C LYS A 376 15.81 3.59 -12.33
N LEU A 377 15.33 4.37 -11.38
CA LEU A 377 16.17 4.97 -10.33
C LEU A 377 16.79 3.90 -9.44
N ALA A 378 16.07 2.84 -9.12
CA ALA A 378 16.63 1.72 -8.36
C ALA A 378 17.80 1.01 -9.07
N ASP A 379 17.84 1.03 -10.41
CA ASP A 379 18.98 0.53 -11.20
C ASP A 379 20.22 1.45 -11.10
N TYR A 380 20.05 2.71 -10.74
CA TYR A 380 21.11 3.72 -10.73
C TYR A 380 21.77 3.94 -9.38
N VAL A 381 21.17 3.45 -8.28
CA VAL A 381 21.74 3.65 -6.95
C VAL A 381 22.96 2.77 -6.73
N GLU A 382 23.92 3.28 -5.98
CA GLU A 382 25.04 2.53 -5.43
C GLU A 382 24.67 2.05 -4.02
N VAL A 383 24.71 0.74 -3.81
CA VAL A 383 24.46 0.16 -2.48
C VAL A 383 25.78 0.12 -1.71
N VAL A 384 25.81 0.80 -0.59
CA VAL A 384 27.01 0.90 0.28
C VAL A 384 26.69 0.42 1.70
N PRO A 385 27.68 0.07 2.52
CA PRO A 385 27.46 -0.22 3.94
C PRO A 385 26.74 0.95 4.66
N ASP A 386 25.80 0.65 5.55
CA ASP A 386 25.05 1.67 6.28
C ASP A 386 25.95 2.67 7.02
N SER A 387 27.11 2.22 7.52
CA SER A 387 28.11 3.06 8.17
C SER A 387 28.70 4.17 7.28
N GLU A 388 28.69 3.98 5.96
CA GLU A 388 29.15 4.99 5.01
C GLU A 388 28.11 6.13 4.89
N ILE A 389 26.83 5.80 4.83
CA ILE A 389 25.73 6.77 4.83
C ILE A 389 25.73 7.63 6.10
N GLU A 390 25.90 6.99 7.28
CA GLU A 390 25.95 7.70 8.57
C GLU A 390 27.13 8.67 8.65
N THR A 391 28.26 8.33 8.05
CA THR A 391 29.47 9.17 8.05
C THR A 391 29.28 10.39 7.13
N GLU A 392 28.67 10.24 5.97
CA GLU A 392 28.38 11.34 5.03
C GLU A 392 27.40 12.34 5.69
N ALA A 393 26.31 11.86 6.33
CA ALA A 393 25.34 12.70 7.00
C ALA A 393 25.94 13.52 8.16
N THR A 394 26.89 12.92 8.93
CA THR A 394 27.58 13.62 10.02
C THR A 394 28.55 14.68 9.48
N THR A 395 29.21 14.40 8.39
CA THR A 395 30.16 15.35 7.77
C THR A 395 29.46 16.55 7.16
N GLU A 396 28.28 16.36 6.56
CA GLU A 396 27.45 17.45 6.03
C GLU A 396 26.88 18.33 7.15
N ALA A 397 26.43 17.74 8.27
CA ALA A 397 25.94 18.46 9.43
C ALA A 397 27.03 19.33 10.11
N GLU A 398 28.26 18.83 10.16
CA GLU A 398 29.40 19.59 10.68
C GLU A 398 29.79 20.74 9.75
N SER A 399 29.76 20.54 8.44
CA SER A 399 30.08 21.59 7.45
C SER A 399 29.05 22.73 7.39
N THR A 400 27.77 22.43 7.62
CA THR A 400 26.72 23.46 7.71
C THR A 400 26.82 24.29 8.97
N THR A 401 27.22 23.73 10.10
CA THR A 401 27.43 24.46 11.36
C THR A 401 28.67 25.34 11.33
N GLU A 402 29.73 24.98 10.60
CA GLU A 402 30.92 25.84 10.43
C GLU A 402 30.64 27.06 9.51
N ASN A 403 29.78 26.90 8.50
CA ASN A 403 29.41 27.99 7.59
C ASN A 403 28.48 29.02 8.23
N GLU A 404 27.62 28.64 9.18
CA GLU A 404 26.76 29.60 9.93
C GLU A 404 27.56 30.43 10.97
N THR A 405 28.64 29.89 11.52
CA THR A 405 29.49 30.56 12.48
C THR A 405 30.46 31.58 11.83
N THR A 406 30.79 31.41 10.56
CA THR A 406 31.69 32.32 9.84
C THR A 406 30.98 33.52 9.14
N SER A 407 29.65 33.54 9.11
CA SER A 407 28.85 34.64 8.55
C SER A 407 28.36 35.67 9.61
N ALA A 408 28.78 35.52 10.88
CA ALA A 408 28.38 36.36 12.00
C ALA A 408 29.54 37.19 12.63
N GLU A 409 30.68 37.38 11.90
CA GLU A 409 31.73 38.34 12.26
C GLU A 409 31.84 39.49 11.28
#